data_ba386337811021e8d3b70c6929856544
#
_entry.id   ba386337811021e8d3b70c6929856544
#
_cell.length_a   1.000
_cell.length_b   1.000
_cell.length_c   1.000
_cell.angle_alpha   90.00
_cell.angle_beta   90.00
_cell.angle_gamma   90.00
#
_symmetry.space_group_name_H-M   'P 1'
#
loop_
_entity.id
_entity.type
_entity.pdbx_description
1 polymer ?
#
loop_
_entity_poly.entity_id
_entity_poly.type
_entity_poly.pdbx_seq_one_letter_code
_entity_poly.pdbx_strand_id
1 'polypeptide(L)'
;YQFRKDTASAEERRMLLSLSGEIVDKGRGNSGKEGLYPIAWLDKYGEGRIFYCSLGHRDEIYWNPIVLKHYLAGIQYALGDLEANAEPKKIAAHGFLNGTKNLASK
;
A
#
# COMPACT_ATOMS: atom_id res chain seq x y z
N TYR A 1 -8.55 8.49 1.12
CA TYR A 1 -8.48 8.60 2.58
C TYR A 1 -7.11 9.06 3.03
N GLN A 2 -7.08 9.82 4.10
CA GLN A 2 -5.85 10.24 4.75
C GLN A 2 -5.81 9.64 6.15
N PHE A 3 -4.70 9.00 6.49
CA PHE A 3 -4.52 8.38 7.80
C PHE A 3 -3.71 9.28 8.71
N ARG A 4 -3.96 9.18 10.00
CA ARG A 4 -3.09 9.76 11.01
C ARG A 4 -1.73 9.05 10.95
N LYS A 5 -0.66 9.78 11.25
CA LYS A 5 0.71 9.26 11.19
C LYS A 5 0.96 8.02 12.04
N ASP A 6 0.25 7.96 13.15
CA ASP A 6 0.36 6.90 14.14
C ASP A 6 -0.47 5.65 13.82
N THR A 7 -1.24 5.67 12.72
CA THR A 7 -2.20 4.59 12.42
C THR A 7 -1.90 3.78 11.16
N ALA A 8 -1.05 4.27 10.29
CA ALA A 8 -0.76 3.60 9.03
C ALA A 8 0.70 3.82 8.59
N SER A 9 1.65 3.32 9.39
CA SER A 9 3.07 3.44 9.10
C SER A 9 3.63 2.20 8.41
N ALA A 10 4.62 2.40 7.54
CA ALA A 10 5.36 1.30 6.92
C ALA A 10 6.28 0.57 7.92
N GLU A 11 6.50 1.14 9.10
CA GLU A 11 7.27 0.51 10.16
C GLU A 11 6.47 -0.57 10.90
N GLU A 12 5.14 -0.45 10.89
CA GLU A 12 4.25 -1.36 11.59
C GLU A 12 3.49 -2.30 10.65
N ARG A 13 3.41 -1.98 9.35
CA ARG A 13 2.61 -2.71 8.39
C ARG A 13 3.35 -3.01 7.10
N ARG A 14 3.01 -4.11 6.47
CA ARG A 14 3.53 -4.47 5.16
C ARG A 14 2.81 -3.68 4.08
N MET A 15 3.39 -2.57 3.63
CA MET A 15 2.83 -1.77 2.54
C MET A 15 2.86 -2.53 1.22
N LEU A 16 1.74 -2.56 0.53
CA LEU A 16 1.58 -3.11 -0.81
C LEU A 16 1.52 -2.00 -1.85
N LEU A 17 0.74 -0.96 -1.57
CA LEU A 17 0.55 0.19 -2.45
C LEU A 17 0.60 1.48 -1.65
N SER A 18 1.27 2.47 -2.19
CA SER A 18 1.26 3.85 -1.69
C SER A 18 1.38 4.84 -2.84
N LEU A 19 0.84 6.04 -2.63
CA LEU A 19 1.03 7.16 -3.55
C LEU A 19 2.26 7.95 -3.14
N SER A 20 3.01 8.42 -4.16
CA SER A 20 4.11 9.37 -3.94
C SER A 20 3.56 10.75 -3.60
N GLY A 21 4.16 11.42 -2.63
CA GLY A 21 3.78 12.77 -2.23
C GLY A 21 3.99 13.84 -3.31
N GLU A 22 4.70 13.52 -4.39
CA GLU A 22 4.84 14.42 -5.54
C GLU A 22 3.57 14.51 -6.39
N ILE A 23 2.73 13.47 -6.32
CA ILE A 23 1.51 13.35 -7.13
C ILE A 23 0.27 13.82 -6.37
N VAL A 24 0.35 13.89 -5.05
CA VAL A 24 -0.79 14.21 -4.19
C VAL A 24 -0.86 15.71 -3.91
N ASP A 25 -2.03 16.29 -4.09
CA ASP A 25 -2.30 17.67 -3.71
C ASP A 25 -2.08 17.88 -2.20
N LYS A 26 -1.13 18.73 -1.88
CA LYS A 26 -0.69 18.99 -0.50
C LYS A 26 -1.70 19.80 0.33
N GLY A 27 -2.88 20.08 -0.21
CA GLY A 27 -3.85 20.99 0.36
C GLY A 27 -4.57 20.55 1.63
N ARG A 28 -4.59 19.26 1.96
CA ARG A 28 -5.32 18.73 3.12
C ARG A 28 -4.66 17.51 3.74
N GLY A 29 -3.98 17.70 4.85
CA GLY A 29 -3.56 16.63 5.74
C GLY A 29 -2.09 16.25 5.67
N ASN A 30 -1.55 16.06 6.83
CA ASN A 30 -0.12 15.92 7.12
C ASN A 30 0.35 14.44 7.20
N SER A 31 -0.33 13.52 6.52
CA SER A 31 0.00 12.09 6.63
C SER A 31 1.26 11.68 5.86
N GLY A 32 1.85 12.59 5.09
CA GLY A 32 2.98 12.27 4.24
C GLY A 32 4.21 13.16 4.44
N LYS A 33 4.70 13.35 5.68
CA LYS A 33 5.98 14.06 5.87
C LYS A 33 7.16 13.36 5.17
N GLU A 34 7.01 12.09 4.82
CA GLU A 34 7.99 11.30 4.09
C GLU A 34 7.60 10.99 2.64
N GLY A 35 6.54 11.64 2.13
CA GLY A 35 6.15 11.54 0.74
C GLY A 35 5.44 10.25 0.32
N LEU A 36 5.00 9.41 1.26
CA LEU A 36 4.25 8.20 0.99
C LEU A 36 2.86 8.26 1.61
N TYR A 37 1.84 8.04 0.78
CA TYR A 37 0.44 7.96 1.22
C TYR A 37 -0.05 6.51 1.08
N PRO A 38 -0.30 5.80 2.20
CA PRO A 38 -0.70 4.41 2.18
C PRO A 38 -2.04 4.20 1.47
N ILE A 39 -2.12 3.19 0.59
CA ILE A 39 -3.33 2.80 -0.14
C ILE A 39 -3.75 1.38 0.21
N ALA A 40 -2.80 0.45 0.30
CA ALA A 40 -3.07 -0.93 0.66
C ALA A 40 -1.92 -1.53 1.47
N TRP A 41 -2.25 -2.39 2.42
CA TRP A 41 -1.27 -3.10 3.25
C TRP A 41 -1.77 -4.44 3.74
N LEU A 42 -0.83 -5.26 4.18
CA LEU A 42 -1.05 -6.45 4.98
C LEU A 42 -0.69 -6.17 6.44
N ASP A 43 -1.39 -6.83 7.34
CA ASP A 43 -1.14 -6.77 8.78
C ASP A 43 -1.57 -8.09 9.42
N LYS A 44 -1.18 -8.25 10.68
CA LYS A 44 -1.63 -9.33 11.55
C LYS A 44 -2.21 -8.77 12.82
N TYR A 45 -3.26 -9.38 13.32
CA TYR A 45 -3.82 -9.10 14.62
C TYR A 45 -4.04 -10.42 15.38
N GLY A 46 -3.18 -10.71 16.35
CA GLY A 46 -3.10 -12.04 16.94
C GLY A 46 -2.78 -13.09 15.86
N GLU A 47 -3.63 -14.09 15.73
CA GLU A 47 -3.54 -15.11 14.66
C GLU A 47 -4.31 -14.71 13.39
N GLY A 48 -5.03 -13.58 13.43
CA GLY A 48 -5.81 -13.07 12.30
C GLY A 48 -4.95 -12.40 11.23
N ARG A 49 -5.42 -12.47 9.98
CA ARG A 49 -4.81 -11.84 8.82
C ARG A 49 -5.64 -10.66 8.38
N ILE A 50 -5.00 -9.53 8.10
CA ILE A 50 -5.66 -8.31 7.66
C ILE A 50 -5.13 -7.93 6.28
N PHE A 51 -6.03 -7.74 5.35
CA PHE A 51 -5.79 -7.04 4.09
C PHE A 51 -6.61 -5.75 4.07
N TYR A 52 -5.94 -4.64 3.91
CA TYR A 52 -6.58 -3.34 3.74
C TYR A 52 -6.32 -2.80 2.35
N CYS A 53 -7.36 -2.24 1.72
CA CYS A 53 -7.23 -1.55 0.45
C CYS A 53 -8.26 -0.40 0.38
N SER A 54 -7.80 0.80 0.05
CA SER A 54 -8.65 1.99 -0.08
C SER A 54 -9.00 2.33 -1.54
N LEU A 55 -8.61 1.49 -2.51
CA LEU A 55 -9.06 1.66 -3.88
C LEU A 55 -10.56 1.44 -3.99
N GLY A 56 -11.24 2.29 -4.73
CA GLY A 56 -12.69 2.19 -4.89
C GLY A 56 -13.32 3.52 -5.29
N HIS A 57 -14.54 3.76 -4.81
CA HIS A 57 -15.38 4.95 -5.00
C HIS A 57 -16.02 5.04 -6.39
N ARG A 58 -15.25 4.92 -7.46
CA ARG A 58 -15.76 4.94 -8.83
C ARG A 58 -15.95 3.53 -9.39
N ASP A 59 -16.97 3.34 -10.21
CA ASP A 59 -17.31 2.06 -10.80
C ASP A 59 -16.15 1.48 -11.62
N GLU A 60 -15.42 2.33 -12.36
CA GLU A 60 -14.30 1.91 -13.20
C GLU A 60 -13.19 1.21 -12.42
N ILE A 61 -13.00 1.56 -11.14
CA ILE A 61 -12.00 0.90 -10.29
C ILE A 61 -12.35 -0.58 -10.11
N TYR A 62 -13.64 -0.90 -9.89
CA TYR A 62 -14.10 -2.27 -9.69
C TYR A 62 -14.15 -3.11 -10.97
N TRP A 63 -14.03 -2.49 -12.12
CA TRP A 63 -13.94 -3.19 -13.40
C TRP A 63 -12.51 -3.31 -13.93
N ASN A 64 -11.54 -2.68 -13.29
CA ASN A 64 -10.14 -2.76 -13.69
C ASN A 64 -9.56 -4.14 -13.35
N PRO A 65 -9.06 -4.90 -14.34
CA PRO A 65 -8.55 -6.27 -14.10
C PRO A 65 -7.39 -6.33 -13.12
N ILE A 66 -6.54 -5.31 -13.07
CA ILE A 66 -5.40 -5.25 -12.14
C ILE A 66 -5.90 -5.07 -10.71
N VAL A 67 -6.86 -4.18 -10.51
CA VAL A 67 -7.49 -3.95 -9.20
C VAL A 67 -8.25 -5.18 -8.73
N LEU A 68 -9.00 -5.84 -9.61
CA LEU A 68 -9.71 -7.07 -9.29
C LEU A 68 -8.77 -8.20 -8.85
N LYS A 69 -7.63 -8.38 -9.54
CA LYS A 69 -6.61 -9.35 -9.12
C LYS A 69 -6.02 -9.01 -7.75
N HIS A 70 -5.79 -7.73 -7.49
CA HIS A 70 -5.30 -7.28 -6.19
C HIS A 70 -6.30 -7.57 -5.07
N TYR A 71 -7.58 -7.29 -5.28
CA TYR A 71 -8.63 -7.61 -4.32
C TYR A 71 -8.77 -9.12 -4.11
N LEU A 72 -8.76 -9.91 -5.19
CA LEU A 72 -8.84 -11.36 -5.09
C LEU A 72 -7.69 -11.93 -4.25
N ALA A 73 -6.46 -11.52 -4.54
CA ALA A 73 -5.29 -11.94 -3.77
C ALA A 73 -5.37 -11.53 -2.30
N GLY A 74 -5.86 -10.32 -2.01
CA GLY A 74 -6.07 -9.84 -0.64
C GLY A 74 -7.12 -10.65 0.12
N ILE A 75 -8.23 -11.00 -0.53
CA ILE A 75 -9.27 -11.86 0.04
C ILE A 75 -8.71 -13.26 0.33
N GLN A 76 -8.00 -13.86 -0.63
CA GLN A 76 -7.37 -15.17 -0.47
C GLN A 76 -6.34 -15.16 0.67
N TYR A 77 -5.55 -14.11 0.80
CA TYR A 77 -4.63 -13.93 1.93
C TYR A 77 -5.39 -13.88 3.27
N ALA A 78 -6.43 -13.07 3.37
CA ALA A 78 -7.21 -12.91 4.59
C ALA A 78 -7.90 -14.22 5.00
N LEU A 79 -8.35 -15.03 4.03
CA LEU A 79 -8.95 -16.33 4.27
C LEU A 79 -7.93 -17.44 4.58
N GLY A 80 -6.64 -17.20 4.33
CA GLY A 80 -5.59 -18.18 4.53
C GLY A 80 -5.29 -19.07 3.32
N ASP A 81 -5.93 -18.83 2.17
CA ASP A 81 -5.73 -19.59 0.95
C ASP A 81 -4.49 -19.18 0.16
N LEU A 82 -3.97 -17.99 0.43
CA LEU A 82 -2.76 -17.44 -0.18
C LEU A 82 -1.77 -17.02 0.89
N GLU A 83 -0.57 -17.56 0.87
CA GLU A 83 0.50 -17.15 1.75
C GLU A 83 1.19 -15.88 1.25
N ALA A 84 1.42 -14.92 2.15
CA ALA A 84 2.18 -13.72 1.88
C ALA A 84 2.91 -13.26 3.14
N ASN A 85 4.07 -12.64 2.95
CA ASN A 85 4.82 -12.08 4.06
C ASN A 85 4.17 -10.76 4.52
N ALA A 86 3.59 -10.76 5.72
CA ALA A 86 2.96 -9.60 6.34
C ALA A 86 3.91 -8.83 7.28
N GLU A 87 5.17 -9.26 7.39
CA GLU A 87 6.15 -8.53 8.20
C GLU A 87 6.43 -7.15 7.60
N PRO A 88 6.50 -6.10 8.44
CA PRO A 88 6.82 -4.76 7.97
C PRO A 88 8.13 -4.72 7.21
N LYS A 89 8.17 -3.96 6.13
CA LYS A 89 9.39 -3.70 5.39
C LYS A 89 9.63 -2.20 5.35
N LYS A 90 10.73 -1.76 5.93
CA LYS A 90 11.15 -0.36 5.82
C LYS A 90 11.38 -0.02 4.34
N ILE A 91 10.56 0.86 3.83
CA ILE A 91 10.75 1.42 2.49
C ILE A 91 11.51 2.73 2.70
N ALA A 92 12.80 2.74 2.33
CA ALA A 92 13.55 3.99 2.29
C ALA A 92 12.88 4.91 1.25
N ALA A 93 12.61 6.17 1.62
CA ALA A 93 11.97 7.14 0.74
C ALA A 93 12.69 7.33 -0.61
N HIS A 94 13.96 7.01 -0.68
CA HIS A 94 14.81 7.07 -1.88
C HIS A 94 14.95 5.72 -2.62
N GLY A 95 14.52 4.60 -2.05
CA GLY A 95 14.68 3.28 -2.66
C GLY A 95 13.87 3.07 -3.92
N PHE A 96 12.76 3.78 -4.07
CA PHE A 96 11.90 3.69 -5.24
C PHE A 96 12.50 4.37 -6.49
N LEU A 97 13.25 5.46 -6.29
CA LEU A 97 13.91 6.18 -7.38
C LEU A 97 15.15 5.45 -7.91
N ASN A 98 15.83 4.68 -7.06
CA ASN A 98 17.00 3.92 -7.47
C ASN A 98 16.63 2.65 -8.26
N GLY A 99 15.46 2.07 -8.04
CA GLY A 99 14.98 0.93 -8.84
C GLY A 99 14.65 1.31 -10.28
N THR A 100 14.10 2.49 -10.51
CA THR A 100 13.79 3.00 -11.84
C THR A 100 15.03 3.44 -12.61
N LYS A 101 16.07 3.92 -11.94
CA LYS A 101 17.35 4.26 -12.59
C LYS A 101 18.11 3.03 -13.11
N ASN A 102 18.02 1.91 -12.38
CA ASN A 102 18.66 0.66 -12.82
C ASN A 102 17.93 -0.01 -14.01
N LEU A 103 16.64 0.23 -14.17
CA LEU A 103 15.87 -0.24 -15.33
C LEU A 103 16.09 0.62 -16.56
N ALA A 104 16.41 1.90 -16.40
CA ALA A 104 16.68 2.83 -17.50
C ALA A 104 18.14 2.75 -18.03
N SER A 105 19.07 2.14 -17.29
CA SER A 105 20.48 2.00 -17.64
C SER A 105 20.85 0.68 -18.33
N LYS A 106 19.85 -0.13 -18.65
CA LYS A 106 19.96 -1.33 -19.47
C LYS A 106 19.28 -1.13 -20.81
#